data_43ce9d5858884e2f64d94ff9d24e053e
#
_entry.id   43ce9d5858884e2f64d94ff9d24e053e
#
_cell.length_a   1.000
_cell.length_b   1.000
_cell.length_c   1.000
_cell.angle_alpha   90.00
_cell.angle_beta   90.00
_cell.angle_gamma   90.00
#
_symmetry.space_group_name_H-M   'P 1'
#
loop_
_entity.id
_entity.type
_entity.pdbx_description
1 polymer ?
#
loop_
_entity_poly.entity_id
_entity_poly.type
_entity_poly.pdbx_seq_one_letter_code
_entity_poly.pdbx_strand_id
1 'polypeptide(L)'
;MLESTNAKSDGLAASPMGRRDFLKGAASAAGTVVAASVSETARATPASKPGVPWGSNNRMGIGINLEYVRHADKSLAYGIKRAGQIGYKWVEPCFLDGRCLLSNSGYCHVTSMDTDPKLIRDLCAEAGVKISGLSSHSDLLNPEYGVLYARRGIRYARALGVNVVQITEDMYPPKWIDEFEAYNIMRITLRAIAETCEENGVYIAVEQHGPYTAKIERMKRILTLVDSPWIKCNFDCGNTFLAGSDPYEMLEAVIDKVVHVHAKDISVKQAEAERGKVTGTAVGCACGDGVIDWKKLVGRLKKAGYRGVLSVECGTEEEAVRSHAHLTKVLQELDA
;
A
#
# COMPACT_ATOMS: atom_id res chain seq x y z
N MET A 1 64.41 -20.44 29.62
CA MET A 1 65.35 -19.69 28.76
C MET A 1 64.61 -19.32 27.48
N LEU A 2 64.18 -18.09 27.40
CA LEU A 2 64.00 -17.38 26.15
C LEU A 2 63.82 -15.91 26.52
N GLU A 3 64.67 -15.08 25.95
CA GLU A 3 64.94 -13.71 26.30
C GLU A 3 63.85 -12.76 25.85
N SER A 4 63.56 -11.77 26.71
CA SER A 4 62.75 -10.61 26.43
C SER A 4 63.55 -9.55 25.68
N THR A 5 63.10 -9.15 24.50
CA THR A 5 63.62 -7.95 23.85
C THR A 5 62.63 -6.82 24.05
N ASN A 6 63.06 -5.84 24.84
CA ASN A 6 62.41 -4.54 25.06
C ASN A 6 62.64 -3.62 23.82
N ALA A 7 61.58 -3.23 23.16
CA ALA A 7 61.62 -2.14 22.20
C ALA A 7 60.93 -0.92 22.84
N LYS A 8 61.70 0.11 23.05
CA LYS A 8 61.28 1.44 23.51
C LYS A 8 60.50 2.11 22.36
N SER A 9 59.24 2.49 22.63
CA SER A 9 58.45 3.39 21.76
C SER A 9 58.62 4.81 22.27
N ASP A 10 59.26 5.68 21.47
CA ASP A 10 59.33 7.10 21.71
C ASP A 10 57.95 7.72 21.53
N GLY A 11 57.40 8.24 22.63
CA GLY A 11 56.12 8.93 22.65
C GLY A 11 56.25 10.36 22.12
N LEU A 12 55.62 10.65 21.01
CA LEU A 12 55.31 12.02 20.59
C LEU A 12 54.02 12.46 21.33
N ALA A 13 54.20 13.22 22.40
CA ALA A 13 53.12 13.90 23.09
C ALA A 13 52.57 15.05 22.23
N ALA A 14 51.38 14.86 21.67
CA ALA A 14 50.61 15.95 21.08
C ALA A 14 49.92 16.73 22.20
N SER A 15 50.28 18.02 22.35
CA SER A 15 49.60 18.93 23.27
C SER A 15 48.14 19.15 22.84
N PRO A 16 47.17 19.21 23.76
CA PRO A 16 45.80 19.47 23.40
C PRO A 16 45.61 20.89 22.94
N MET A 17 45.13 21.09 21.70
CA MET A 17 44.79 22.38 21.14
C MET A 17 43.63 23.01 21.89
N GLY A 18 43.84 24.19 22.48
CA GLY A 18 42.80 24.84 23.29
C GLY A 18 41.62 25.35 22.45
N ARG A 19 40.45 25.41 23.05
CA ARG A 19 39.20 25.89 22.41
C ARG A 19 39.33 27.26 21.73
N ARG A 20 40.26 28.11 22.16
CA ARG A 20 40.56 29.45 21.57
C ARG A 20 41.30 29.36 20.24
N ASP A 21 42.09 28.33 19.99
CA ASP A 21 42.85 28.17 18.76
C ASP A 21 41.98 27.56 17.65
N PHE A 22 40.98 26.77 18.01
CA PHE A 22 39.96 26.26 17.08
C PHE A 22 39.09 27.42 16.52
N LEU A 23 38.75 28.43 17.34
CA LEU A 23 37.91 29.55 16.90
C LEU A 23 38.69 30.58 16.06
N LYS A 24 40.03 30.66 16.17
CA LYS A 24 40.84 31.51 15.32
C LYS A 24 41.11 30.93 13.93
N GLY A 25 41.11 29.60 13.79
CA GLY A 25 41.20 28.93 12.49
C GLY A 25 39.97 29.07 11.62
N ALA A 26 38.80 29.29 12.24
CA ALA A 26 37.53 29.43 11.54
C ALA A 26 37.28 30.87 10.98
N ALA A 27 38.05 31.86 11.41
CA ALA A 27 37.85 33.25 11.01
C ALA A 27 38.65 33.69 9.77
N SER A 28 39.58 32.89 9.26
CA SER A 28 40.40 33.25 8.09
C SER A 28 40.02 32.56 6.78
N ALA A 29 38.93 31.78 6.77
CA ALA A 29 38.38 31.17 5.56
C ALA A 29 37.13 31.91 5.00
N ALA A 30 36.93 33.18 5.42
CA ALA A 30 35.84 34.02 4.88
C ALA A 30 36.38 34.84 3.70
N GLY A 31 36.77 34.18 2.64
CA GLY A 31 37.22 34.81 1.41
C GLY A 31 36.59 34.13 0.21
N THR A 32 35.66 34.82 -0.42
CA THR A 32 35.00 34.50 -1.69
C THR A 32 33.83 33.51 -1.58
N VAL A 33 32.74 33.99 -1.03
CA VAL A 33 31.43 33.41 -1.35
C VAL A 33 31.15 33.81 -2.79
N VAL A 34 31.43 32.90 -3.73
CA VAL A 34 30.77 32.92 -5.03
C VAL A 34 29.29 32.70 -4.72
N ALA A 35 28.50 33.74 -4.95
CA ALA A 35 27.06 33.60 -4.96
C ALA A 35 26.68 32.61 -6.08
N ALA A 36 26.75 31.33 -5.78
CA ALA A 36 26.04 30.36 -6.54
C ALA A 36 24.57 30.74 -6.36
N SER A 37 24.00 31.30 -7.44
CA SER A 37 22.56 31.45 -7.55
C SER A 37 21.94 30.10 -7.19
N VAL A 38 21.35 30.01 -5.99
CA VAL A 38 20.42 28.95 -5.66
C VAL A 38 19.33 29.09 -6.72
N SER A 39 19.43 28.26 -7.77
CA SER A 39 18.33 28.14 -8.70
C SER A 39 17.14 27.83 -7.79
N GLU A 40 16.14 28.72 -7.78
CA GLU A 40 14.84 28.43 -7.24
C GLU A 40 14.49 27.04 -7.76
N THR A 41 14.56 26.06 -6.87
CA THR A 41 13.99 24.74 -7.16
C THR A 41 12.58 25.05 -7.60
N ALA A 42 12.33 24.88 -8.89
CA ALA A 42 11.02 25.09 -9.47
C ALA A 42 10.02 24.41 -8.53
N ARG A 43 9.23 25.20 -7.81
CA ARG A 43 8.09 24.69 -7.07
C ARG A 43 7.30 23.88 -8.09
N ALA A 44 7.25 22.58 -7.89
CA ALA A 44 6.42 21.73 -8.71
C ALA A 44 5.04 22.38 -8.78
N THR A 45 4.57 22.65 -9.98
CA THR A 45 3.23 23.17 -10.21
C THR A 45 2.28 22.25 -9.43
N PRO A 46 1.39 22.77 -8.57
CA PRO A 46 0.45 21.94 -7.83
C PRO A 46 -0.21 20.98 -8.81
N ALA A 47 -0.19 19.68 -8.49
CA ALA A 47 -0.82 18.69 -9.34
C ALA A 47 -2.26 19.16 -9.57
N SER A 48 -2.72 19.15 -10.81
CA SER A 48 -4.12 19.46 -11.16
C SER A 48 -5.05 18.66 -10.24
N LYS A 49 -6.23 19.21 -9.91
CA LYS A 49 -7.23 18.52 -9.09
C LYS A 49 -7.27 17.04 -9.41
N PRO A 50 -7.26 16.17 -8.39
CA PRO A 50 -7.18 14.73 -8.63
C PRO A 50 -8.33 14.29 -9.55
N GLY A 51 -7.96 13.71 -10.68
CA GLY A 51 -8.91 13.01 -11.54
C GLY A 51 -9.28 11.66 -10.90
N VAL A 52 -10.22 10.94 -11.46
CA VAL A 52 -10.49 9.56 -11.02
C VAL A 52 -9.30 8.65 -11.36
N PRO A 53 -8.90 7.70 -10.49
CA PRO A 53 -7.71 6.86 -10.70
C PRO A 53 -7.73 6.03 -11.97
N TRP A 54 -8.92 5.69 -12.45
CA TRP A 54 -9.13 4.89 -13.67
C TRP A 54 -9.14 5.68 -14.98
N GLY A 55 -8.95 7.00 -14.92
CA GLY A 55 -8.87 7.84 -16.11
C GLY A 55 -10.15 7.77 -16.96
N SER A 56 -9.97 7.51 -18.26
CA SER A 56 -11.08 7.43 -19.23
C SER A 56 -11.70 6.03 -19.40
N ASN A 57 -11.45 5.10 -18.49
CA ASN A 57 -12.06 3.77 -18.56
C ASN A 57 -13.59 3.88 -18.52
N ASN A 58 -14.26 3.24 -19.46
CA ASN A 58 -15.73 3.24 -19.53
C ASN A 58 -16.37 2.09 -18.74
N ARG A 59 -15.57 1.10 -18.35
CA ARG A 59 -15.99 -0.13 -17.64
C ARG A 59 -15.03 -0.47 -16.51
N MET A 60 -15.52 -1.21 -15.53
CA MET A 60 -14.69 -1.81 -14.51
C MET A 60 -13.75 -2.85 -15.11
N GLY A 61 -12.54 -2.97 -14.54
CA GLY A 61 -11.55 -3.98 -14.90
C GLY A 61 -11.46 -5.08 -13.84
N ILE A 62 -10.90 -6.23 -14.24
CA ILE A 62 -10.58 -7.32 -13.33
C ILE A 62 -9.07 -7.39 -13.18
N GLY A 63 -8.59 -7.26 -11.96
CA GLY A 63 -7.21 -7.41 -11.55
C GLY A 63 -7.06 -8.54 -10.55
N ILE A 64 -5.82 -8.78 -10.13
CA ILE A 64 -5.50 -9.77 -9.11
C ILE A 64 -4.35 -9.30 -8.24
N ASN A 65 -4.52 -9.41 -6.93
CA ASN A 65 -3.45 -9.26 -5.96
C ASN A 65 -2.51 -10.47 -6.06
N LEU A 66 -1.21 -10.23 -6.11
CA LEU A 66 -0.23 -11.30 -6.34
C LEU A 66 -0.06 -12.26 -5.16
N GLU A 67 -0.79 -12.07 -4.07
CA GLU A 67 -0.84 -13.04 -2.97
C GLU A 67 -1.43 -14.41 -3.37
N TYR A 68 -2.10 -14.52 -4.51
CA TYR A 68 -2.64 -15.79 -4.99
C TYR A 68 -1.59 -16.87 -5.25
N VAL A 69 -0.31 -16.50 -5.38
CA VAL A 69 0.83 -17.43 -5.50
C VAL A 69 1.62 -17.57 -4.20
N ARG A 70 1.17 -16.93 -3.12
CA ARG A 70 1.84 -16.89 -1.82
C ARG A 70 2.12 -18.30 -1.26
N HIS A 71 1.12 -19.15 -1.24
CA HIS A 71 1.24 -20.50 -0.68
C HIS A 71 1.97 -21.48 -1.59
N ALA A 72 2.14 -21.13 -2.86
CA ALA A 72 2.91 -21.88 -3.83
C ALA A 72 4.40 -21.51 -3.83
N ASP A 73 4.80 -20.53 -3.03
CA ASP A 73 6.17 -20.00 -2.93
C ASP A 73 6.75 -19.60 -4.30
N LYS A 74 5.95 -18.89 -5.10
CA LYS A 74 6.32 -18.44 -6.43
C LYS A 74 6.80 -16.98 -6.41
N SER A 75 7.70 -16.66 -7.33
CA SER A 75 8.24 -15.31 -7.48
C SER A 75 7.21 -14.31 -8.01
N LEU A 76 7.48 -13.02 -7.78
CA LEU A 76 6.72 -11.91 -8.38
C LEU A 76 6.60 -12.07 -9.92
N ALA A 77 7.71 -12.38 -10.60
CA ALA A 77 7.72 -12.54 -12.05
C ALA A 77 6.82 -13.69 -12.50
N TYR A 78 6.81 -14.81 -11.77
CA TYR A 78 5.89 -15.92 -12.02
C TYR A 78 4.44 -15.47 -11.88
N GLY A 79 4.11 -14.81 -10.76
CA GLY A 79 2.74 -14.33 -10.49
C GLY A 79 2.24 -13.38 -11.56
N ILE A 80 3.06 -12.41 -11.97
CA ILE A 80 2.71 -11.46 -13.05
C ILE A 80 2.43 -12.20 -14.37
N LYS A 81 3.34 -13.08 -14.78
CA LYS A 81 3.20 -13.85 -16.03
C LYS A 81 1.97 -14.74 -16.00
N ARG A 82 1.74 -15.42 -14.89
CA ARG A 82 0.61 -16.33 -14.73
C ARG A 82 -0.73 -15.58 -14.73
N ALA A 83 -0.83 -14.44 -14.10
CA ALA A 83 -2.01 -13.58 -14.15
C ALA A 83 -2.38 -13.21 -15.60
N GLY A 84 -1.40 -12.79 -16.41
CA GLY A 84 -1.61 -12.52 -17.85
C GLY A 84 -2.10 -13.74 -18.64
N GLN A 85 -1.55 -14.93 -18.36
CA GLN A 85 -1.99 -16.19 -18.96
C GLN A 85 -3.43 -16.58 -18.60
N ILE A 86 -3.87 -16.31 -17.37
CA ILE A 86 -5.26 -16.54 -16.93
C ILE A 86 -6.22 -15.58 -17.64
N GLY A 87 -5.76 -14.39 -18.02
CA GLY A 87 -6.58 -13.39 -18.72
C GLY A 87 -6.76 -12.09 -17.98
N TYR A 88 -6.20 -11.96 -16.77
CA TYR A 88 -6.20 -10.71 -16.01
C TYR A 88 -5.53 -9.59 -16.81
N LYS A 89 -6.08 -8.38 -16.71
CA LYS A 89 -5.52 -7.18 -17.34
C LYS A 89 -4.79 -6.29 -16.36
N TRP A 90 -4.97 -6.51 -15.07
CA TRP A 90 -4.30 -5.78 -14.01
C TRP A 90 -3.77 -6.74 -12.97
N VAL A 91 -2.65 -6.35 -12.36
CA VAL A 91 -2.04 -7.01 -11.21
C VAL A 91 -1.83 -5.98 -10.11
N GLU A 92 -1.83 -6.44 -8.87
CA GLU A 92 -1.55 -5.64 -7.70
C GLU A 92 -0.39 -6.27 -6.93
N PRO A 93 0.82 -5.74 -7.12
CA PRO A 93 1.98 -6.19 -6.38
C PRO A 93 1.97 -5.69 -4.94
N CYS A 94 2.54 -6.50 -4.04
CA CYS A 94 2.89 -6.08 -2.69
C CYS A 94 4.37 -5.70 -2.65
N PHE A 95 4.67 -4.52 -2.12
CA PHE A 95 6.02 -4.01 -1.97
C PHE A 95 6.39 -3.83 -0.51
N LEU A 96 7.63 -4.12 -0.17
CA LEU A 96 8.18 -3.99 1.16
C LEU A 96 9.36 -3.03 1.15
N ASP A 97 9.60 -2.39 2.30
CA ASP A 97 10.72 -1.49 2.52
C ASP A 97 11.99 -2.24 2.91
N GLY A 98 12.49 -3.12 2.03
CA GLY A 98 13.70 -3.90 2.31
C GLY A 98 13.59 -4.85 3.51
N ARG A 99 12.49 -4.81 4.26
CA ARG A 99 12.17 -5.74 5.33
C ARG A 99 11.23 -6.80 4.82
N CYS A 100 11.59 -8.05 5.00
CA CYS A 100 10.60 -9.10 4.99
C CYS A 100 9.72 -8.87 6.21
N LEU A 101 8.53 -8.32 5.99
CA LEU A 101 7.48 -8.36 7.01
C LEU A 101 7.04 -9.80 7.14
N LEU A 102 8.02 -10.58 7.54
CA LEU A 102 7.80 -11.82 8.12
C LEU A 102 6.48 -12.39 8.22
N SER A 103 6.26 -13.29 7.48
CA SER A 103 5.58 -14.42 8.04
C SER A 103 6.49 -15.62 7.90
N ASN A 104 6.17 -16.64 8.62
CA ASN A 104 6.78 -17.93 8.50
C ASN A 104 6.51 -18.62 7.14
N SER A 105 5.79 -17.95 6.23
CA SER A 105 5.57 -18.35 4.85
C SER A 105 6.41 -17.47 3.95
N GLY A 106 7.15 -18.05 3.02
CA GLY A 106 7.95 -17.30 2.04
C GLY A 106 7.15 -16.21 1.34
N TYR A 107 7.79 -15.07 1.09
CA TYR A 107 7.19 -13.94 0.36
C TYR A 107 7.89 -13.72 -0.98
N CYS A 108 8.10 -14.80 -1.72
CA CYS A 108 8.74 -14.72 -3.02
C CYS A 108 7.97 -13.85 -4.03
N HIS A 109 6.66 -13.66 -3.81
CA HIS A 109 5.77 -12.86 -4.64
C HIS A 109 5.82 -11.35 -4.38
N VAL A 110 6.55 -10.91 -3.35
CA VAL A 110 6.73 -9.49 -3.04
C VAL A 110 8.08 -9.00 -3.52
N THR A 111 8.24 -7.68 -3.64
CA THR A 111 9.52 -7.07 -3.98
C THR A 111 9.83 -5.89 -3.07
N SER A 112 11.10 -5.53 -2.98
CA SER A 112 11.55 -4.34 -2.27
C SER A 112 11.27 -3.08 -3.09
N MET A 113 10.97 -1.97 -2.42
CA MET A 113 10.95 -0.64 -3.03
C MET A 113 12.36 -0.14 -3.45
N ASP A 114 13.43 -0.93 -3.20
CA ASP A 114 14.77 -0.70 -3.76
C ASP A 114 14.93 -1.29 -5.16
N THR A 115 13.99 -2.14 -5.61
CA THR A 115 14.01 -2.71 -6.95
C THR A 115 13.75 -1.61 -7.99
N ASP A 116 14.54 -1.60 -9.07
CA ASP A 116 14.31 -0.64 -10.15
C ASP A 116 12.87 -0.77 -10.69
N PRO A 117 12.04 0.28 -10.63
CA PRO A 117 10.68 0.26 -11.14
C PRO A 117 10.56 -0.17 -12.61
N LYS A 118 11.61 0.06 -13.40
CA LYS A 118 11.65 -0.35 -14.81
C LYS A 118 11.53 -1.87 -14.96
N LEU A 119 12.20 -2.64 -14.11
CA LEU A 119 12.14 -4.11 -14.15
C LEU A 119 10.71 -4.63 -13.96
N ILE A 120 9.98 -4.02 -13.03
CA ILE A 120 8.59 -4.41 -12.76
C ILE A 120 7.67 -4.01 -13.91
N ARG A 121 7.88 -2.81 -14.50
CA ARG A 121 7.11 -2.36 -15.67
C ARG A 121 7.36 -3.27 -16.87
N ASP A 122 8.61 -3.67 -17.11
CA ASP A 122 8.96 -4.56 -18.22
C ASP A 122 8.29 -5.93 -18.05
N LEU A 123 8.34 -6.52 -16.86
CA LEU A 123 7.64 -7.78 -16.54
C LEU A 123 6.12 -7.68 -16.80
N CYS A 124 5.50 -6.58 -16.41
CA CYS A 124 4.08 -6.36 -16.67
C CYS A 124 3.79 -6.20 -18.17
N ALA A 125 4.64 -5.45 -18.89
CA ALA A 125 4.50 -5.26 -20.35
C ALA A 125 4.65 -6.59 -21.11
N GLU A 126 5.62 -7.42 -20.76
CA GLU A 126 5.81 -8.75 -21.33
C GLU A 126 4.61 -9.68 -21.08
N ALA A 127 4.01 -9.58 -19.91
CA ALA A 127 2.82 -10.35 -19.54
C ALA A 127 1.50 -9.78 -20.12
N GLY A 128 1.53 -8.59 -20.72
CA GLY A 128 0.34 -7.92 -21.25
C GLY A 128 -0.63 -7.42 -20.17
N VAL A 129 -0.11 -7.10 -18.97
CA VAL A 129 -0.88 -6.60 -17.82
C VAL A 129 -0.43 -5.20 -17.41
N LYS A 130 -1.28 -4.50 -16.64
CA LYS A 130 -0.99 -3.20 -16.01
C LYS A 130 -1.02 -3.36 -14.49
N ILE A 131 -0.45 -2.41 -13.77
CA ILE A 131 -0.54 -2.38 -12.31
C ILE A 131 -1.75 -1.54 -11.91
N SER A 132 -2.66 -2.09 -11.08
CA SER A 132 -3.89 -1.42 -10.63
C SER A 132 -3.67 -0.56 -9.39
N GLY A 133 -2.83 -0.99 -8.50
CA GLY A 133 -2.51 -0.40 -7.22
C GLY A 133 -1.27 -1.04 -6.64
N LEU A 134 -0.85 -0.51 -5.50
CA LEU A 134 0.33 -0.97 -4.77
C LEU A 134 -0.08 -1.29 -3.34
N SER A 135 -0.05 -2.56 -2.96
CA SER A 135 -0.28 -2.97 -1.58
C SER A 135 0.99 -2.75 -0.77
N SER A 136 0.97 -1.79 0.16
CA SER A 136 2.17 -1.38 0.90
C SER A 136 2.18 -1.79 2.36
N HIS A 137 1.06 -2.23 2.92
CA HIS A 137 0.92 -2.61 4.34
C HIS A 137 1.51 -1.59 5.32
N SER A 138 1.50 -0.29 4.97
CA SER A 138 1.94 0.75 5.89
C SER A 138 0.89 0.96 6.97
N ASP A 139 1.35 1.35 8.15
CA ASP A 139 0.61 1.37 9.39
C ASP A 139 0.27 2.80 9.80
N LEU A 140 -1.02 3.12 9.92
CA LEU A 140 -1.49 4.44 10.34
C LEU A 140 -1.32 4.70 11.84
N LEU A 141 -1.23 3.65 12.67
CA LEU A 141 -1.07 3.77 14.12
C LEU A 141 0.38 3.82 14.59
N ASN A 142 1.32 3.70 13.66
CA ASN A 142 2.75 3.85 13.91
C ASN A 142 3.36 4.96 13.05
N PRO A 143 3.17 6.25 13.40
CA PRO A 143 3.56 7.37 12.55
C PRO A 143 5.07 7.44 12.30
N GLU A 144 5.90 7.00 13.25
CA GLU A 144 7.36 7.02 13.12
C GLU A 144 7.83 6.17 11.93
N TYR A 145 7.26 4.99 11.78
CA TYR A 145 7.56 4.11 10.65
C TYR A 145 6.60 4.33 9.47
N GLY A 146 5.30 4.39 9.73
CA GLY A 146 4.26 4.41 8.72
C GLY A 146 4.35 5.61 7.79
N VAL A 147 4.72 6.80 8.30
CA VAL A 147 4.91 8.00 7.47
C VAL A 147 6.04 7.81 6.48
N LEU A 148 7.21 7.33 6.93
CA LEU A 148 8.37 7.15 6.05
C LEU A 148 8.09 6.07 5.00
N TYR A 149 7.48 4.97 5.42
CA TYR A 149 7.12 3.86 4.55
C TYR A 149 6.09 4.29 3.50
N ALA A 150 5.00 4.95 3.90
CA ALA A 150 3.98 5.43 2.98
C ALA A 150 4.54 6.45 1.97
N ARG A 151 5.33 7.41 2.42
CA ARG A 151 5.98 8.40 1.52
C ARG A 151 6.88 7.73 0.50
N ARG A 152 7.60 6.70 0.89
CA ARG A 152 8.42 5.91 -0.03
C ARG A 152 7.56 5.13 -1.01
N GLY A 153 6.52 4.46 -0.54
CA GLY A 153 5.54 3.74 -1.38
C GLY A 153 4.87 4.66 -2.41
N ILE A 154 4.47 5.87 -2.02
CA ILE A 154 3.88 6.87 -2.91
C ILE A 154 4.84 7.24 -4.05
N ARG A 155 6.10 7.53 -3.73
CA ARG A 155 7.12 7.87 -4.74
C ARG A 155 7.42 6.68 -5.64
N TYR A 156 7.47 5.48 -5.08
CA TYR A 156 7.67 4.24 -5.84
C TYR A 156 6.49 3.96 -6.77
N ALA A 157 5.25 4.12 -6.29
CA ALA A 157 4.04 4.01 -7.11
C ALA A 157 4.08 5.00 -8.29
N ARG A 158 4.46 6.25 -8.03
CA ARG A 158 4.64 7.26 -9.08
C ARG A 158 5.67 6.81 -10.12
N ALA A 159 6.81 6.27 -9.69
CA ALA A 159 7.85 5.76 -10.57
C ALA A 159 7.41 4.54 -11.39
N LEU A 160 6.49 3.72 -10.86
CA LEU A 160 5.83 2.62 -11.57
C LEU A 160 4.75 3.09 -12.56
N GLY A 161 4.31 4.34 -12.49
CA GLY A 161 3.16 4.85 -13.25
C GLY A 161 1.81 4.48 -12.62
N VAL A 162 1.78 4.16 -11.33
CA VAL A 162 0.60 3.78 -10.54
C VAL A 162 0.18 4.96 -9.67
N ASN A 163 -1.11 5.16 -9.48
CA ASN A 163 -1.64 6.29 -8.75
C ASN A 163 -2.46 5.93 -7.50
N VAL A 164 -2.42 4.66 -7.07
CA VAL A 164 -3.08 4.18 -5.85
C VAL A 164 -2.11 3.36 -5.01
N VAL A 165 -2.01 3.68 -3.72
CA VAL A 165 -1.28 2.91 -2.72
C VAL A 165 -2.23 2.54 -1.59
N GLN A 166 -2.42 1.25 -1.32
CA GLN A 166 -3.23 0.77 -0.22
C GLN A 166 -2.44 0.78 1.09
N ILE A 167 -3.11 1.19 2.17
CA ILE A 167 -2.58 1.17 3.53
C ILE A 167 -3.65 0.71 4.52
N THR A 168 -3.20 0.30 5.71
CA THR A 168 -4.08 -0.12 6.81
C THR A 168 -3.81 0.67 8.09
N GLU A 169 -4.64 0.51 9.12
CA GLU A 169 -4.31 1.11 10.41
C GLU A 169 -3.29 0.33 11.23
N ASP A 170 -3.45 -0.91 11.38
CA ASP A 170 -2.74 -1.97 12.09
C ASP A 170 -3.77 -3.05 12.50
N MET A 171 -3.43 -4.32 12.31
CA MET A 171 -4.29 -5.43 12.76
C MET A 171 -4.31 -5.57 14.28
N TYR A 172 -3.23 -5.19 14.94
CA TYR A 172 -3.03 -5.38 16.37
C TYR A 172 -2.57 -4.08 17.03
N PRO A 173 -3.47 -3.08 17.14
CA PRO A 173 -3.10 -1.82 17.79
C PRO A 173 -2.64 -2.08 19.22
N PRO A 174 -1.67 -1.31 19.73
CA PRO A 174 -1.20 -1.43 21.09
C PRO A 174 -2.36 -1.30 22.07
N LYS A 175 -2.44 -2.20 23.04
CA LYS A 175 -3.56 -2.25 24.03
C LYS A 175 -3.64 -1.03 24.94
N TRP A 176 -2.57 -0.25 25.02
CA TRP A 176 -2.49 0.96 25.84
C TRP A 176 -2.98 2.22 25.13
N ILE A 177 -3.26 2.15 23.83
CA ILE A 177 -3.85 3.26 23.06
C ILE A 177 -5.37 3.18 23.19
N ASP A 178 -6.00 4.26 23.63
CA ASP A 178 -7.45 4.39 23.60
C ASP A 178 -7.96 4.85 22.22
N GLU A 179 -9.27 4.84 22.04
CA GLU A 179 -9.87 5.20 20.75
C GLU A 179 -9.62 6.67 20.36
N PHE A 180 -9.56 7.58 21.31
CA PHE A 180 -9.28 8.99 21.05
C PHE A 180 -7.82 9.18 20.59
N GLU A 181 -6.89 8.54 21.27
CA GLU A 181 -5.47 8.54 20.91
C GLU A 181 -5.25 7.92 19.52
N ALA A 182 -5.89 6.78 19.23
CA ALA A 182 -5.80 6.12 17.93
C ALA A 182 -6.21 7.05 16.78
N TYR A 183 -7.33 7.76 16.89
CA TYR A 183 -7.73 8.71 15.84
C TYR A 183 -6.79 9.91 15.74
N ASN A 184 -6.22 10.39 16.82
CA ASN A 184 -5.23 11.47 16.78
C ASN A 184 -3.95 11.02 16.10
N ILE A 185 -3.46 9.80 16.37
CA ILE A 185 -2.29 9.22 15.72
C ILE A 185 -2.55 9.05 14.24
N MET A 186 -3.65 8.41 13.84
CA MET A 186 -4.03 8.23 12.44
C MET A 186 -4.16 9.58 11.71
N ARG A 187 -4.74 10.59 12.36
CA ARG A 187 -4.85 11.94 11.78
C ARG A 187 -3.48 12.57 11.53
N ILE A 188 -2.55 12.43 12.48
CA ILE A 188 -1.17 12.94 12.33
C ILE A 188 -0.48 12.24 11.16
N THR A 189 -0.58 10.90 11.09
CA THR A 189 0.00 10.08 10.02
C THR A 189 -0.57 10.47 8.67
N LEU A 190 -1.89 10.50 8.52
CA LEU A 190 -2.57 10.86 7.26
C LEU A 190 -2.21 12.27 6.81
N ARG A 191 -2.17 13.25 7.73
CA ARG A 191 -1.76 14.62 7.40
C ARG A 191 -0.31 14.69 6.93
N ALA A 192 0.58 13.92 7.56
CA ALA A 192 2.00 13.91 7.21
C ALA A 192 2.26 13.29 5.82
N ILE A 193 1.40 12.40 5.34
CA ILE A 193 1.55 11.78 4.02
C ILE A 193 0.77 12.50 2.91
N ALA A 194 -0.27 13.27 3.25
CA ALA A 194 -1.17 13.92 2.28
C ALA A 194 -0.44 14.85 1.31
N GLU A 195 0.55 15.62 1.79
CA GLU A 195 1.39 16.48 0.96
C GLU A 195 2.18 15.66 -0.09
N THR A 196 2.76 14.53 0.33
CA THR A 196 3.48 13.64 -0.60
C THR A 196 2.54 13.02 -1.64
N CYS A 197 1.29 12.73 -1.27
CA CYS A 197 0.26 12.28 -2.22
C CYS A 197 0.00 13.33 -3.29
N GLU A 198 -0.21 14.59 -2.88
CA GLU A 198 -0.47 15.72 -3.77
C GLU A 198 0.71 15.97 -4.71
N GLU A 199 1.93 16.02 -4.19
CA GLU A 199 3.15 16.22 -4.98
C GLU A 199 3.35 15.15 -6.07
N ASN A 200 2.93 13.92 -5.79
CA ASN A 200 3.14 12.79 -6.69
C ASN A 200 1.91 12.41 -7.53
N GLY A 201 0.75 12.98 -7.24
CA GLY A 201 -0.51 12.62 -7.90
C GLY A 201 -0.94 11.17 -7.60
N VAL A 202 -0.71 10.71 -6.37
CA VAL A 202 -0.99 9.34 -5.92
C VAL A 202 -1.95 9.36 -4.75
N TYR A 203 -3.00 8.56 -4.81
CA TYR A 203 -3.95 8.37 -3.73
C TYR A 203 -3.39 7.43 -2.67
N ILE A 204 -3.62 7.75 -1.41
CA ILE A 204 -3.61 6.78 -0.32
C ILE A 204 -5.02 6.24 -0.17
N ALA A 205 -5.16 4.94 -0.31
CA ALA A 205 -6.42 4.22 -0.20
C ALA A 205 -6.42 3.36 1.07
N VAL A 206 -7.14 3.82 2.10
CA VAL A 206 -7.25 3.12 3.38
C VAL A 206 -8.14 1.89 3.20
N GLU A 207 -7.66 0.73 3.64
CA GLU A 207 -8.35 -0.55 3.51
C GLU A 207 -9.03 -1.00 4.80
N GLN A 208 -10.14 -1.72 4.69
CA GLN A 208 -10.76 -2.44 5.79
C GLN A 208 -9.91 -3.65 6.16
N HIS A 209 -9.09 -3.54 7.20
CA HIS A 209 -8.22 -4.64 7.61
C HIS A 209 -8.08 -4.80 9.12
N GLY A 210 -8.30 -3.79 9.90
CA GLY A 210 -8.13 -3.79 11.34
C GLY A 210 -9.41 -3.41 12.11
N PRO A 211 -9.31 -3.29 13.44
CA PRO A 211 -10.48 -3.07 14.31
C PRO A 211 -11.17 -1.71 14.11
N TYR A 212 -10.48 -0.73 13.55
CA TYR A 212 -11.05 0.57 13.25
C TYR A 212 -11.63 0.62 11.82
N THR A 213 -10.84 0.26 10.81
CA THR A 213 -11.23 0.37 9.40
C THR A 213 -12.33 -0.59 9.00
N ALA A 214 -12.46 -1.76 9.66
CA ALA A 214 -13.49 -2.75 9.36
C ALA A 214 -14.87 -2.46 9.96
N LYS A 215 -15.04 -1.33 10.68
CA LYS A 215 -16.32 -0.88 11.25
C LYS A 215 -16.81 0.38 10.53
N ILE A 216 -18.08 0.39 10.11
CA ILE A 216 -18.66 1.41 9.21
C ILE A 216 -18.44 2.84 9.74
N GLU A 217 -18.90 3.13 10.95
CA GLU A 217 -18.78 4.50 11.51
C GLU A 217 -17.33 4.91 11.79
N ARG A 218 -16.48 3.95 12.15
CA ARG A 218 -15.06 4.20 12.35
C ARG A 218 -14.36 4.49 11.02
N MET A 219 -14.62 3.70 9.98
CA MET A 219 -14.06 3.93 8.63
C MET A 219 -14.48 5.30 8.07
N LYS A 220 -15.75 5.66 8.16
CA LYS A 220 -16.22 7.00 7.79
C LYS A 220 -15.43 8.09 8.50
N ARG A 221 -15.22 7.94 9.81
CA ARG A 221 -14.44 8.90 10.60
C ARG A 221 -12.99 8.98 10.13
N ILE A 222 -12.34 7.85 9.87
CA ILE A 222 -10.94 7.81 9.40
C ILE A 222 -10.81 8.58 8.07
N LEU A 223 -11.70 8.35 7.10
CA LEU A 223 -11.67 8.99 5.80
C LEU A 223 -11.95 10.51 5.84
N THR A 224 -12.32 11.06 6.99
CA THR A 224 -12.58 12.49 7.22
C THR A 224 -11.63 13.13 8.22
N LEU A 225 -10.64 12.40 8.75
CA LEU A 225 -9.68 12.94 9.72
C LEU A 225 -8.81 14.06 9.16
N VAL A 226 -8.60 14.05 7.85
CA VAL A 226 -7.84 15.07 7.12
C VAL A 226 -8.65 15.49 5.90
N ASP A 227 -8.82 16.79 5.72
CA ASP A 227 -9.45 17.35 4.51
C ASP A 227 -8.43 17.32 3.36
N SER A 228 -8.39 16.18 2.67
CA SER A 228 -7.54 15.96 1.51
C SER A 228 -8.25 15.11 0.45
N PRO A 229 -8.23 15.54 -0.81
CA PRO A 229 -8.83 14.79 -1.90
C PRO A 229 -8.02 13.52 -2.23
N TRP A 230 -6.81 13.40 -1.71
CA TRP A 230 -5.87 12.30 -1.95
C TRP A 230 -6.03 11.13 -0.98
N ILE A 231 -6.82 11.30 0.10
CA ILE A 231 -7.13 10.23 1.05
C ILE A 231 -8.45 9.60 0.66
N LYS A 232 -8.39 8.31 0.32
CA LYS A 232 -9.45 7.54 -0.30
C LYS A 232 -9.62 6.17 0.36
N CYS A 233 -10.48 5.34 -0.19
CA CYS A 233 -10.78 4.01 0.30
C CYS A 233 -10.36 2.96 -0.73
N ASN A 234 -9.62 1.95 -0.28
CA ASN A 234 -9.58 0.63 -0.92
C ASN A 234 -10.65 -0.21 -0.25
N PHE A 235 -11.72 -0.52 -0.96
CA PHE A 235 -12.85 -1.24 -0.38
C PHE A 235 -12.61 -2.75 -0.42
N ASP A 236 -12.48 -3.37 0.76
CA ASP A 236 -12.39 -4.82 0.93
C ASP A 236 -13.70 -5.37 1.50
N CYS A 237 -14.46 -6.10 0.67
CA CYS A 237 -15.73 -6.67 1.06
C CYS A 237 -15.60 -7.88 1.98
N GLY A 238 -14.55 -8.70 1.81
CA GLY A 238 -14.31 -9.90 2.61
C GLY A 238 -13.88 -9.56 4.03
N ASN A 239 -12.91 -8.66 4.19
CA ASN A 239 -12.48 -8.19 5.51
C ASN A 239 -13.61 -7.50 6.25
N THR A 240 -14.40 -6.66 5.57
CA THR A 240 -15.61 -6.06 6.14
C THR A 240 -16.59 -7.11 6.66
N PHE A 241 -16.84 -8.17 5.86
CA PHE A 241 -17.72 -9.26 6.25
C PHE A 241 -17.18 -10.02 7.45
N LEU A 242 -15.91 -10.41 7.44
CA LEU A 242 -15.28 -11.16 8.55
C LEU A 242 -15.32 -10.38 9.87
N ALA A 243 -15.16 -9.05 9.82
CA ALA A 243 -15.28 -8.18 10.98
C ALA A 243 -16.72 -8.08 11.55
N GLY A 244 -17.70 -8.74 10.90
CA GLY A 244 -19.10 -8.73 11.31
C GLY A 244 -19.92 -7.56 10.77
N SER A 245 -19.34 -6.65 10.00
CA SER A 245 -20.06 -5.58 9.30
C SER A 245 -20.74 -6.10 8.04
N ASP A 246 -21.80 -5.42 7.58
CA ASP A 246 -22.41 -5.70 6.27
C ASP A 246 -21.57 -5.04 5.19
N PRO A 247 -20.99 -5.80 4.22
CA PRO A 247 -20.15 -5.22 3.19
C PRO A 247 -20.91 -4.28 2.23
N TYR A 248 -22.20 -4.48 2.07
CA TYR A 248 -23.01 -3.62 1.22
C TYR A 248 -23.35 -2.29 1.89
N GLU A 249 -23.60 -2.30 3.20
CA GLU A 249 -23.77 -1.07 3.99
C GLU A 249 -22.45 -0.30 4.08
N MET A 250 -21.33 -0.99 4.31
CA MET A 250 -20.01 -0.37 4.29
C MET A 250 -19.73 0.29 2.93
N LEU A 251 -19.99 -0.41 1.83
CA LEU A 251 -19.78 0.15 0.49
C LEU A 251 -20.61 1.42 0.29
N GLU A 252 -21.90 1.41 0.63
CA GLU A 252 -22.76 2.60 0.55
C GLU A 252 -22.22 3.78 1.37
N ALA A 253 -21.68 3.49 2.55
CA ALA A 253 -21.17 4.50 3.47
C ALA A 253 -19.88 5.19 3.00
N VAL A 254 -19.08 4.54 2.13
CA VAL A 254 -17.77 5.03 1.67
C VAL A 254 -17.65 5.16 0.15
N ILE A 255 -18.72 4.94 -0.59
CA ILE A 255 -18.73 4.78 -2.06
C ILE A 255 -18.11 5.97 -2.82
N ASP A 256 -18.29 7.17 -2.34
CA ASP A 256 -17.75 8.42 -2.89
C ASP A 256 -16.22 8.55 -2.68
N LYS A 257 -15.66 7.73 -1.82
CA LYS A 257 -14.23 7.67 -1.52
C LYS A 257 -13.53 6.46 -2.14
N VAL A 258 -14.28 5.50 -2.70
CA VAL A 258 -13.68 4.26 -3.26
C VAL A 258 -12.90 4.57 -4.53
N VAL A 259 -11.62 4.20 -4.54
CA VAL A 259 -10.72 4.33 -5.70
C VAL A 259 -10.13 3.00 -6.15
N HIS A 260 -10.20 1.98 -5.31
CA HIS A 260 -9.76 0.61 -5.58
C HIS A 260 -10.65 -0.36 -4.80
N VAL A 261 -10.74 -1.60 -5.25
CA VAL A 261 -11.56 -2.64 -4.62
C VAL A 261 -10.77 -3.94 -4.52
N HIS A 262 -10.65 -4.48 -3.31
CA HIS A 262 -10.26 -5.86 -3.11
C HIS A 262 -11.49 -6.76 -3.24
N ALA A 263 -11.47 -7.56 -4.29
CA ALA A 263 -12.49 -8.55 -4.56
C ALA A 263 -12.15 -9.85 -3.81
N LYS A 264 -12.46 -9.86 -2.52
CA LYS A 264 -12.21 -10.97 -1.60
C LYS A 264 -13.51 -11.65 -1.24
N ASP A 265 -13.68 -12.91 -1.63
CA ASP A 265 -14.82 -13.74 -1.22
C ASP A 265 -14.45 -14.60 -0.03
N ILE A 266 -15.42 -14.93 0.81
CA ILE A 266 -15.20 -15.68 2.04
C ILE A 266 -15.98 -17.00 1.95
N SER A 267 -15.29 -18.11 2.07
CA SER A 267 -15.94 -19.42 2.03
C SER A 267 -16.98 -19.57 3.16
N VAL A 268 -18.02 -20.36 2.94
CA VAL A 268 -19.05 -20.63 3.97
C VAL A 268 -18.42 -21.15 5.25
N LYS A 269 -17.45 -22.06 5.15
CA LYS A 269 -16.71 -22.61 6.30
C LYS A 269 -15.98 -21.51 7.08
N GLN A 270 -15.31 -20.60 6.40
CA GLN A 270 -14.62 -19.50 7.04
C GLN A 270 -15.60 -18.50 7.65
N ALA A 271 -16.70 -18.20 6.97
CA ALA A 271 -17.76 -17.34 7.47
C ALA A 271 -18.34 -17.86 8.80
N GLU A 272 -18.62 -19.15 8.90
CA GLU A 272 -19.13 -19.80 10.13
C GLU A 272 -18.10 -19.76 11.27
N ALA A 273 -16.81 -19.95 10.95
CA ALA A 273 -15.75 -20.02 11.95
C ALA A 273 -15.31 -18.63 12.46
N GLU A 274 -15.23 -17.63 11.60
CA GLU A 274 -14.44 -16.41 11.85
C GLU A 274 -15.26 -15.10 11.87
N ARG A 275 -16.49 -15.07 11.30
CA ARG A 275 -17.29 -13.84 11.25
C ARG A 275 -17.50 -13.21 12.63
N GLY A 276 -17.12 -11.94 12.76
CA GLY A 276 -17.19 -11.17 14.02
C GLY A 276 -16.03 -11.45 14.99
N LYS A 277 -15.12 -12.39 14.66
CA LYS A 277 -14.00 -12.79 15.51
C LYS A 277 -12.64 -12.29 14.98
N VAL A 278 -12.55 -12.05 13.68
CA VAL A 278 -11.35 -11.51 13.02
C VAL A 278 -11.71 -10.26 12.24
N THR A 279 -10.74 -9.39 12.00
CA THR A 279 -10.96 -8.12 11.28
C THR A 279 -10.46 -8.18 9.84
N GLY A 280 -9.62 -9.15 9.51
CA GLY A 280 -9.08 -9.32 8.17
C GLY A 280 -8.34 -10.63 8.00
N THR A 281 -8.11 -11.00 6.75
CA THR A 281 -7.32 -12.16 6.35
C THR A 281 -6.50 -11.82 5.11
N ALA A 282 -5.37 -12.51 4.92
CA ALA A 282 -4.49 -12.28 3.78
C ALA A 282 -5.17 -12.62 2.45
N VAL A 283 -5.89 -13.74 2.41
CA VAL A 283 -6.57 -14.23 1.20
C VAL A 283 -7.97 -14.73 1.51
N GLY A 284 -8.84 -14.67 0.48
CA GLY A 284 -10.16 -15.28 0.50
C GLY A 284 -10.20 -16.59 -0.30
N CYS A 285 -11.41 -17.05 -0.64
CA CYS A 285 -11.66 -18.09 -1.63
C CYS A 285 -11.92 -17.48 -3.02
N ALA A 286 -12.18 -18.33 -4.01
CA ALA A 286 -12.56 -17.84 -5.34
C ALA A 286 -13.84 -17.01 -5.30
N CYS A 287 -13.84 -15.87 -5.97
CA CYS A 287 -15.04 -15.06 -6.14
C CYS A 287 -16.16 -15.88 -6.78
N GLY A 288 -17.30 -15.94 -6.12
CA GLY A 288 -18.45 -16.74 -6.50
C GLY A 288 -18.55 -18.11 -5.83
N ASP A 289 -17.51 -18.56 -5.12
CA ASP A 289 -17.55 -19.78 -4.32
C ASP A 289 -17.88 -19.50 -2.84
N GLY A 290 -17.99 -18.22 -2.46
CA GLY A 290 -18.19 -17.78 -1.09
C GLY A 290 -19.55 -17.15 -0.83
N VAL A 291 -19.60 -16.25 0.16
CA VAL A 291 -20.83 -15.64 0.68
C VAL A 291 -21.11 -14.25 0.11
N ILE A 292 -20.23 -13.68 -0.70
CA ILE A 292 -20.41 -12.35 -1.26
C ILE A 292 -21.29 -12.41 -2.54
N ASP A 293 -22.38 -11.65 -2.54
CA ASP A 293 -23.21 -11.46 -3.74
C ASP A 293 -22.55 -10.44 -4.68
N TRP A 294 -21.80 -10.95 -5.63
CA TRP A 294 -21.02 -10.14 -6.59
C TRP A 294 -21.91 -9.31 -7.51
N LYS A 295 -23.11 -9.79 -7.89
CA LYS A 295 -24.03 -9.00 -8.72
C LYS A 295 -24.53 -7.77 -7.97
N LYS A 296 -24.89 -7.94 -6.69
CA LYS A 296 -25.32 -6.86 -5.81
C LYS A 296 -24.19 -5.84 -5.60
N LEU A 297 -22.98 -6.32 -5.32
CA LEU A 297 -21.82 -5.46 -5.06
C LEU A 297 -21.41 -4.67 -6.31
N VAL A 298 -21.20 -5.35 -7.44
CA VAL A 298 -20.83 -4.73 -8.72
C VAL A 298 -21.94 -3.78 -9.22
N GLY A 299 -23.21 -4.15 -9.04
CA GLY A 299 -24.35 -3.29 -9.36
C GLY A 299 -24.33 -1.95 -8.61
N ARG A 300 -23.95 -1.95 -7.33
CA ARG A 300 -23.77 -0.73 -6.52
C ARG A 300 -22.60 0.11 -7.00
N LEU A 301 -21.45 -0.51 -7.24
CA LEU A 301 -20.28 0.15 -7.79
C LEU A 301 -20.60 0.80 -9.15
N LYS A 302 -21.29 0.08 -10.05
CA LYS A 302 -21.72 0.61 -11.35
C LYS A 302 -22.62 1.82 -11.21
N LYS A 303 -23.64 1.73 -10.34
CA LYS A 303 -24.59 2.81 -10.07
C LYS A 303 -23.90 4.07 -9.55
N ALA A 304 -22.85 3.92 -8.74
CA ALA A 304 -22.04 5.01 -8.24
C ALA A 304 -21.04 5.58 -9.25
N GLY A 305 -20.94 4.99 -10.44
CA GLY A 305 -20.02 5.44 -11.48
C GLY A 305 -18.59 4.95 -11.32
N TYR A 306 -18.34 3.96 -10.45
CA TYR A 306 -17.02 3.34 -10.32
C TYR A 306 -16.62 2.65 -11.64
N ARG A 307 -15.38 2.87 -12.08
CA ARG A 307 -14.80 2.29 -13.31
C ARG A 307 -13.37 1.79 -13.08
N GLY A 308 -13.02 1.58 -11.81
CA GLY A 308 -11.71 1.08 -11.39
C GLY A 308 -11.58 -0.43 -11.55
N VAL A 309 -10.64 -0.99 -10.82
CA VAL A 309 -10.30 -2.40 -10.88
C VAL A 309 -10.91 -3.14 -9.69
N LEU A 310 -11.46 -4.33 -9.94
CA LEU A 310 -11.78 -5.33 -8.95
C LEU A 310 -10.56 -6.23 -8.83
N SER A 311 -9.72 -6.01 -7.82
CA SER A 311 -8.50 -6.77 -7.58
C SER A 311 -8.81 -8.00 -6.74
N VAL A 312 -8.78 -9.17 -7.37
CA VAL A 312 -9.10 -10.45 -6.71
C VAL A 312 -8.06 -10.79 -5.64
N GLU A 313 -8.53 -11.18 -4.46
CA GLU A 313 -7.70 -11.73 -3.40
C GLU A 313 -8.13 -13.15 -3.05
N CYS A 314 -7.43 -14.13 -3.58
CA CYS A 314 -7.64 -15.55 -3.36
C CYS A 314 -6.31 -16.27 -3.06
N GLY A 315 -6.37 -17.53 -2.64
CA GLY A 315 -5.22 -18.26 -2.10
C GLY A 315 -4.46 -19.13 -3.09
N THR A 316 -5.03 -19.43 -4.27
CA THR A 316 -4.46 -20.38 -5.24
C THR A 316 -4.66 -19.95 -6.69
N GLU A 317 -3.89 -20.54 -7.60
CA GLU A 317 -4.05 -20.31 -9.04
C GLU A 317 -5.40 -20.82 -9.58
N GLU A 318 -5.91 -21.93 -9.05
CA GLU A 318 -7.21 -22.50 -9.41
C GLU A 318 -8.33 -21.56 -9.00
N GLU A 319 -8.23 -20.95 -7.82
CA GLU A 319 -9.18 -19.94 -7.36
C GLU A 319 -9.09 -18.66 -8.21
N ALA A 320 -7.89 -18.26 -8.61
CA ALA A 320 -7.68 -17.13 -9.51
C ALA A 320 -8.38 -17.35 -10.87
N VAL A 321 -8.29 -18.55 -11.45
CA VAL A 321 -9.00 -18.91 -12.71
C VAL A 321 -10.51 -18.81 -12.52
N ARG A 322 -11.06 -19.38 -11.45
CA ARG A 322 -12.51 -19.36 -11.18
C ARG A 322 -13.02 -17.94 -10.91
N SER A 323 -12.27 -17.17 -10.12
CA SER A 323 -12.60 -15.76 -9.82
C SER A 323 -12.67 -14.91 -11.08
N HIS A 324 -11.69 -15.06 -11.98
CA HIS A 324 -11.67 -14.33 -13.25
C HIS A 324 -12.91 -14.68 -14.10
N ALA A 325 -13.23 -15.96 -14.24
CA ALA A 325 -14.39 -16.42 -15.00
C ALA A 325 -15.70 -15.89 -14.42
N HIS A 326 -15.86 -15.97 -13.09
CA HIS A 326 -17.07 -15.52 -12.39
C HIS A 326 -17.26 -14.01 -12.53
N LEU A 327 -16.25 -13.21 -12.21
CA LEU A 327 -16.35 -11.75 -12.30
C LEU A 327 -16.53 -11.26 -13.74
N THR A 328 -15.90 -11.93 -14.72
CA THR A 328 -16.13 -11.63 -16.15
C THR A 328 -17.60 -11.78 -16.50
N LYS A 329 -18.24 -12.88 -16.08
CA LYS A 329 -19.66 -13.12 -16.28
C LYS A 329 -20.53 -12.05 -15.61
N VAL A 330 -20.22 -11.71 -14.35
CA VAL A 330 -20.96 -10.68 -13.60
C VAL A 330 -20.86 -9.32 -14.29
N LEU A 331 -19.65 -8.90 -14.72
CA LEU A 331 -19.47 -7.64 -15.42
C LEU A 331 -20.21 -7.60 -16.77
N GLN A 332 -20.21 -8.70 -17.52
CA GLN A 332 -20.94 -8.82 -18.78
C GLN A 332 -22.46 -8.73 -18.58
N GLU A 333 -23.00 -9.46 -17.60
CA GLU A 333 -24.44 -9.46 -17.30
C GLU A 333 -24.95 -8.08 -16.83
N LEU A 334 -24.11 -7.33 -16.17
CA LEU A 334 -24.44 -5.99 -15.68
C LEU A 334 -24.05 -4.88 -16.66
N ASP A 335 -23.35 -5.17 -17.75
CA ASP A 335 -22.75 -4.18 -18.66
C ASP A 335 -21.90 -3.14 -17.87
N ALA A 336 -21.04 -3.63 -16.99
CA ALA A 336 -20.35 -2.83 -15.99
C ALA A 336 -18.83 -2.68 -16.26
#